data_0b20c357368e20f48ad9cd233c85dc77
#
_entry.id   0b20c357368e20f48ad9cd233c85dc77
#
_cell.length_a   1.000
_cell.length_b   1.000
_cell.length_c   1.000
_cell.angle_alpha   90.00
_cell.angle_beta   90.00
_cell.angle_gamma   90.00
#
_symmetry.space_group_name_H-M   'P 1'
#
loop_
_entity.id
_entity.type
_entity.pdbx_description
1 polymer ?
#
loop_
_entity_poly.entity_id
_entity_poly.type
_entity_poly.pdbx_seq_one_letter_code
_entity_poly.pdbx_strand_id
1 'polypeptide(L)'
;GSELNRIAYNFTGVLTGNRTIIVPQTVQQYWVANNTTGPYTLTVKTSIAAGYTVNQGSRAILYCDSTNVVAADTGGVAVPISVSDGGTGATTAGNALINLGGTATGIAVFTAVSQAAAQASLGLDPIQGGTY
;
A
#
# COMPACT_ATOMS: atom_id res chain seq x y z
N GLY A 1 -5.31 -33.15 27.85
CA GLY A 1 -5.51 -32.82 26.46
C GLY A 1 -4.51 -31.81 25.99
N SER A 2 -3.74 -32.11 24.97
CA SER A 2 -2.85 -31.14 24.35
C SER A 2 -3.73 -30.02 23.75
N GLU A 3 -3.80 -28.93 24.44
CA GLU A 3 -4.21 -27.66 23.83
C GLU A 3 -3.17 -27.37 22.76
N LEU A 4 -3.46 -27.75 21.53
CA LEU A 4 -2.73 -27.22 20.39
C LEU A 4 -2.83 -25.70 20.47
N ASN A 5 -1.71 -25.04 20.72
CA ASN A 5 -1.64 -23.58 20.65
C ASN A 5 -2.21 -23.15 19.29
N ARG A 6 -3.46 -22.75 19.29
CA ARG A 6 -4.09 -22.23 18.08
C ARG A 6 -3.48 -20.88 17.81
N ILE A 7 -2.62 -20.84 16.83
CA ILE A 7 -2.01 -19.61 16.34
C ILE A 7 -2.81 -19.00 15.20
N ALA A 8 -3.77 -19.75 14.64
CA ALA A 8 -4.60 -19.30 13.53
C ALA A 8 -6.03 -19.01 14.02
N TYR A 9 -6.45 -17.78 13.88
CA TYR A 9 -7.77 -17.29 14.25
C TYR A 9 -8.51 -16.81 12.99
N ASN A 10 -9.63 -17.46 12.70
CA ASN A 10 -10.54 -17.04 11.65
C ASN A 10 -11.81 -16.49 12.28
N PHE A 11 -11.96 -15.17 12.23
CA PHE A 11 -13.13 -14.48 12.75
C PHE A 11 -14.20 -14.38 11.66
N THR A 12 -15.40 -14.87 11.97
CA THR A 12 -16.57 -14.87 11.08
C THR A 12 -17.78 -14.29 11.79
N GLY A 13 -18.86 -14.05 11.06
CA GLY A 13 -20.11 -13.52 11.59
C GLY A 13 -20.29 -12.03 11.32
N VAL A 14 -21.42 -11.49 11.75
CA VAL A 14 -21.79 -10.09 11.52
C VAL A 14 -21.26 -9.22 12.65
N LEU A 15 -20.45 -8.21 12.30
CA LEU A 15 -20.03 -7.17 13.24
C LEU A 15 -20.94 -5.94 13.11
N THR A 16 -21.23 -5.32 14.25
CA THR A 16 -21.96 -4.05 14.37
C THR A 16 -21.04 -2.89 14.79
N GLY A 17 -19.75 -3.13 14.90
CA GLY A 17 -18.73 -2.15 15.29
C GLY A 17 -17.33 -2.78 15.28
N ASN A 18 -16.30 -1.94 15.33
CA ASN A 18 -14.91 -2.39 15.47
C ASN A 18 -14.74 -3.20 16.76
N ARG A 19 -13.89 -4.22 16.71
CA ARG A 19 -13.62 -5.10 17.86
C ARG A 19 -12.13 -5.13 18.19
N THR A 20 -11.85 -5.29 19.46
CA THR A 20 -10.48 -5.46 19.98
C THR A 20 -10.33 -6.85 20.55
N ILE A 21 -9.23 -7.51 20.18
CA ILE A 21 -8.84 -8.84 20.65
C ILE A 21 -7.60 -8.63 21.50
N ILE A 22 -7.72 -8.94 22.78
CA ILE A 22 -6.60 -8.86 23.72
C ILE A 22 -5.88 -10.23 23.74
N VAL A 23 -4.60 -10.20 23.44
CA VAL A 23 -3.73 -11.37 23.50
C VAL A 23 -2.76 -11.27 24.69
N PRO A 24 -2.25 -12.39 25.20
CA PRO A 24 -1.27 -12.39 26.27
C PRO A 24 0.00 -11.62 25.90
N GLN A 25 0.67 -11.07 26.93
CA GLN A 25 1.98 -10.41 26.80
C GLN A 25 3.10 -11.45 26.73
N THR A 26 3.06 -12.32 25.75
CA THR A 26 4.04 -13.38 25.52
C THR A 26 4.56 -13.31 24.09
N VAL A 27 5.82 -13.68 23.90
CA VAL A 27 6.38 -13.78 22.54
C VAL A 27 5.69 -14.90 21.80
N GLN A 28 4.88 -14.54 20.80
CA GLN A 28 4.07 -15.49 20.06
C GLN A 28 3.68 -14.94 18.69
N GLN A 29 3.53 -15.83 17.73
CA GLN A 29 3.00 -15.53 16.40
C GLN A 29 1.49 -15.81 16.35
N TYR A 30 0.75 -14.96 15.63
CA TYR A 30 -0.69 -15.13 15.39
C TYR A 30 -1.01 -14.99 13.91
N TRP A 31 -1.81 -15.89 13.39
CA TRP A 31 -2.41 -15.78 12.06
C TRP A 31 -3.85 -15.37 12.24
N VAL A 32 -4.20 -14.21 11.72
CA VAL A 32 -5.53 -13.60 11.92
C VAL A 32 -6.18 -13.35 10.57
N ALA A 33 -7.41 -13.87 10.40
CA ALA A 33 -8.25 -13.59 9.25
C ALA A 33 -9.55 -12.91 9.73
N ASN A 34 -9.83 -11.72 9.20
CA ASN A 34 -11.07 -11.01 9.46
C ASN A 34 -12.08 -11.29 8.32
N ASN A 35 -12.70 -12.47 8.38
CA ASN A 35 -13.78 -12.89 7.46
C ASN A 35 -15.17 -12.53 8.01
N THR A 36 -15.26 -11.50 8.84
CA THR A 36 -16.54 -10.99 9.32
C THR A 36 -17.26 -10.20 8.23
N THR A 37 -18.54 -9.97 8.39
CA THR A 37 -19.33 -9.10 7.52
C THR A 37 -19.60 -7.76 8.21
N GLY A 38 -19.69 -6.69 7.41
CA GLY A 38 -19.78 -5.31 7.88
C GLY A 38 -18.41 -4.59 7.71
N PRO A 39 -18.41 -3.27 7.58
CA PRO A 39 -17.21 -2.48 7.28
C PRO A 39 -16.37 -2.24 8.56
N TYR A 40 -16.14 -3.26 9.36
CA TYR A 40 -15.54 -3.12 10.69
C TYR A 40 -14.20 -3.84 10.77
N THR A 41 -13.34 -3.34 11.64
CA THR A 41 -11.98 -3.81 11.85
C THR A 41 -11.86 -4.65 13.12
N LEU A 42 -10.82 -5.50 13.14
CA LEU A 42 -10.37 -6.22 14.32
C LEU A 42 -8.99 -5.69 14.71
N THR A 43 -8.85 -5.14 15.92
CA THR A 43 -7.56 -4.72 16.44
C THR A 43 -7.05 -5.80 17.39
N VAL A 44 -5.91 -6.41 17.05
CA VAL A 44 -5.22 -7.41 17.89
C VAL A 44 -4.13 -6.68 18.66
N LYS A 45 -4.16 -6.75 19.97
CA LYS A 45 -3.24 -6.00 20.84
C LYS A 45 -3.00 -6.71 22.16
N THR A 46 -1.92 -6.34 22.84
CA THR A 46 -1.77 -6.62 24.27
C THR A 46 -2.58 -5.62 25.08
N SER A 47 -2.70 -5.83 26.38
CA SER A 47 -3.42 -4.91 27.27
C SER A 47 -2.78 -3.51 27.37
N ILE A 48 -1.49 -3.38 27.06
CA ILE A 48 -0.68 -2.18 27.28
C ILE A 48 -0.32 -1.41 26.00
N ALA A 49 -0.48 -1.99 24.81
CA ALA A 49 -0.03 -1.39 23.56
C ALA A 49 -1.17 -1.13 22.58
N ALA A 50 -0.89 -0.40 21.51
CA ALA A 50 -1.87 -0.06 20.47
C ALA A 50 -2.29 -1.26 19.60
N GLY A 51 -1.33 -2.15 19.29
CA GLY A 51 -1.56 -3.35 18.48
C GLY A 51 -1.63 -3.10 16.98
N TYR A 52 -2.16 -4.10 16.27
CA TYR A 52 -2.30 -4.11 14.81
C TYR A 52 -3.77 -4.28 14.41
N THR A 53 -4.19 -3.49 13.43
CA THR A 53 -5.58 -3.52 12.94
C THR A 53 -5.68 -4.33 11.64
N VAL A 54 -6.57 -5.32 11.65
CA VAL A 54 -6.89 -6.17 10.51
C VAL A 54 -8.24 -5.73 9.93
N ASN A 55 -8.21 -5.20 8.72
CA ASN A 55 -9.41 -4.72 8.02
C ASN A 55 -10.32 -5.88 7.65
N GLN A 56 -11.60 -5.59 7.44
CA GLN A 56 -12.59 -6.56 6.96
C GLN A 56 -12.13 -7.17 5.63
N GLY A 57 -12.25 -8.48 5.49
CA GLY A 57 -11.78 -9.26 4.33
C GLY A 57 -10.27 -9.48 4.26
N SER A 58 -9.49 -8.92 5.19
CA SER A 58 -8.04 -9.02 5.21
C SER A 58 -7.53 -10.13 6.13
N ARG A 59 -6.27 -10.52 5.90
CA ARG A 59 -5.51 -11.46 6.73
C ARG A 59 -4.18 -10.84 7.12
N ALA A 60 -3.68 -11.20 8.29
CA ALA A 60 -2.39 -10.75 8.78
C ALA A 60 -1.66 -11.87 9.51
N ILE A 61 -0.35 -11.93 9.33
CA ILE A 61 0.54 -12.69 10.19
C ILE A 61 1.13 -11.68 11.17
N LEU A 62 0.87 -11.89 12.45
CA LEU A 62 1.23 -10.96 13.52
C LEU A 62 2.26 -11.59 14.44
N TYR A 63 3.08 -10.76 15.03
CA TYR A 63 4.05 -11.15 16.03
C TYR A 63 3.84 -10.29 17.29
N CYS A 64 3.73 -10.94 18.43
CA CYS A 64 3.77 -10.28 19.72
C CYS A 64 5.18 -10.38 20.31
N ASP A 65 5.79 -9.24 20.63
CA ASP A 65 7.13 -9.15 21.22
C ASP A 65 7.11 -9.13 22.76
N SER A 66 6.03 -9.55 23.37
CA SER A 66 5.65 -9.43 24.78
C SER A 66 5.11 -8.07 25.21
N THR A 67 5.26 -7.05 24.40
CA THR A 67 4.77 -5.69 24.68
C THR A 67 3.70 -5.29 23.69
N ASN A 68 4.00 -5.42 22.39
CA ASN A 68 3.13 -4.99 21.31
C ASN A 68 2.86 -6.12 20.30
N VAL A 69 1.76 -5.98 19.57
CA VAL A 69 1.44 -6.83 18.43
C VAL A 69 1.70 -6.02 17.16
N VAL A 70 2.57 -6.54 16.31
CA VAL A 70 2.99 -5.91 15.05
C VAL A 70 2.82 -6.89 13.89
N ALA A 71 2.83 -6.41 12.65
CA ALA A 71 2.91 -7.29 11.50
C ALA A 71 4.23 -8.07 11.52
N ALA A 72 4.17 -9.37 11.27
CA ALA A 72 5.35 -10.23 11.23
C ALA A 72 6.09 -10.14 9.89
N ASP A 73 5.45 -9.61 8.86
CA ASP A 73 6.09 -9.30 7.60
C ASP A 73 6.90 -8.01 7.75
N THR A 74 8.20 -8.13 7.66
CA THR A 74 9.12 -6.98 7.69
C THR A 74 9.36 -6.37 6.30
N GLY A 75 8.65 -6.85 5.31
CA GLY A 75 8.88 -6.55 3.92
C GLY A 75 7.68 -6.01 3.16
N GLY A 76 6.87 -5.15 3.76
CA GLY A 76 6.01 -4.32 2.95
C GLY A 76 6.87 -3.58 1.92
N VAL A 77 6.60 -3.81 0.64
CA VAL A 77 7.29 -3.04 -0.41
C VAL A 77 7.04 -1.57 -0.11
N ALA A 78 8.11 -0.83 0.19
CA ALA A 78 8.00 0.61 0.38
C ALA A 78 7.43 1.21 -0.91
N VAL A 79 6.25 1.77 -0.81
CA VAL A 79 5.65 2.48 -1.95
C VAL A 79 5.85 3.99 -1.77
N PRO A 80 6.30 4.69 -2.78
CA PRO A 80 6.58 4.26 -4.16
C PRO A 80 7.88 3.44 -4.28
N ILE A 81 7.84 2.38 -5.10
CA ILE A 81 9.02 1.54 -5.40
C ILE A 81 10.07 2.41 -6.09
N SER A 82 11.32 2.35 -5.64
CA SER A 82 12.41 3.15 -6.22
C SER A 82 12.68 2.75 -7.67
N VAL A 83 13.29 3.65 -8.46
CA VAL A 83 13.69 3.37 -9.85
C VAL A 83 14.71 2.23 -9.91
N SER A 84 15.62 2.14 -8.92
CA SER A 84 16.61 1.07 -8.81
C SER A 84 15.98 -0.31 -8.62
N ASP A 85 14.80 -0.38 -8.03
CA ASP A 85 14.06 -1.62 -7.76
C ASP A 85 12.98 -1.89 -8.83
N GLY A 86 13.04 -1.19 -9.96
CA GLY A 86 12.12 -1.34 -11.09
C GLY A 86 10.83 -0.54 -10.98
N GLY A 87 10.69 0.33 -9.99
CA GLY A 87 9.57 1.24 -9.83
C GLY A 87 9.79 2.62 -10.45
N THR A 88 8.88 3.54 -10.21
CA THR A 88 9.01 4.93 -10.66
C THR A 88 9.47 5.87 -9.54
N GLY A 89 9.51 5.41 -8.30
CA GLY A 89 9.86 6.23 -7.13
C GLY A 89 8.88 7.38 -6.87
N ALA A 90 7.67 7.34 -7.41
CA ALA A 90 6.73 8.46 -7.33
C ALA A 90 5.28 8.02 -7.17
N THR A 91 4.49 8.87 -6.52
CA THR A 91 3.04 8.71 -6.35
C THR A 91 2.21 9.43 -7.42
N THR A 92 2.86 10.22 -8.30
CA THR A 92 2.20 10.93 -9.40
C THR A 92 2.90 10.65 -10.72
N ALA A 93 2.16 10.67 -11.82
CA ALA A 93 2.70 10.45 -13.17
C ALA A 93 3.80 11.46 -13.54
N GLY A 94 3.62 12.74 -13.19
CA GLY A 94 4.60 13.77 -13.47
C GLY A 94 5.94 13.52 -12.76
N ASN A 95 5.90 13.20 -11.47
CA ASN A 95 7.11 12.88 -10.72
C ASN A 95 7.75 11.57 -11.19
N ALA A 96 6.92 10.58 -11.60
CA ALA A 96 7.41 9.34 -12.18
C ALA A 96 8.25 9.61 -13.45
N LEU A 97 7.78 10.47 -14.35
CA LEU A 97 8.53 10.84 -15.55
C LEU A 97 9.85 11.52 -15.22
N ILE A 98 9.88 12.40 -14.21
CA ILE A 98 11.11 13.05 -13.74
C ILE A 98 12.09 12.03 -13.21
N ASN A 99 11.65 11.13 -12.35
CA ASN A 99 12.49 10.10 -11.73
C ASN A 99 13.06 9.10 -12.76
N LEU A 100 12.33 8.85 -13.84
CA LEU A 100 12.79 8.04 -14.97
C LEU A 100 13.73 8.78 -15.92
N GLY A 101 14.18 9.99 -15.57
CA GLY A 101 15.12 10.78 -16.34
C GLY A 101 14.47 11.69 -17.39
N GLY A 102 13.16 11.93 -17.29
CA GLY A 102 12.46 12.86 -18.17
C GLY A 102 12.96 14.29 -17.96
N THR A 103 13.38 14.95 -19.03
CA THR A 103 13.67 16.39 -19.02
C THR A 103 12.39 17.20 -19.14
N ALA A 104 12.42 18.50 -18.77
CA ALA A 104 11.25 19.35 -18.86
C ALA A 104 10.62 19.36 -20.28
N THR A 105 11.44 19.47 -21.32
CA THR A 105 11.00 19.40 -22.71
C THR A 105 10.45 18.03 -23.08
N GLY A 106 11.14 16.94 -22.69
CA GLY A 106 10.69 15.58 -22.97
C GLY A 106 9.33 15.28 -22.33
N ILE A 107 9.12 15.72 -21.08
CA ILE A 107 7.85 15.55 -20.36
C ILE A 107 6.76 16.40 -21.04
N ALA A 108 7.05 17.64 -21.44
CA ALA A 108 6.09 18.51 -22.13
C ALA A 108 5.63 17.90 -23.46
N VAL A 109 6.52 17.28 -24.22
CA VAL A 109 6.19 16.57 -25.46
C VAL A 109 5.35 15.31 -25.14
N PHE A 110 5.75 14.53 -24.14
CA PHE A 110 5.04 13.30 -23.75
C PHE A 110 3.60 13.57 -23.29
N THR A 111 3.39 14.68 -22.57
CA THR A 111 2.07 15.04 -22.03
C THR A 111 1.26 15.95 -22.96
N ALA A 112 1.78 16.27 -24.13
CA ALA A 112 1.10 17.15 -25.10
C ALA A 112 -0.22 16.53 -25.58
N VAL A 113 -1.29 17.33 -25.52
CA VAL A 113 -2.66 16.90 -25.90
C VAL A 113 -2.91 16.94 -27.40
N SER A 114 -1.96 17.47 -28.17
CA SER A 114 -2.05 17.56 -29.62
C SER A 114 -0.65 17.65 -30.25
N GLN A 115 -0.56 17.39 -31.56
CA GLN A 115 0.66 17.57 -32.30
C GLN A 115 1.17 19.02 -32.24
N ALA A 116 0.29 20.00 -32.32
CA ALA A 116 0.64 21.42 -32.22
C ALA A 116 1.25 21.77 -30.85
N ALA A 117 0.68 21.21 -29.75
CA ALA A 117 1.22 21.37 -28.40
C ALA A 117 2.61 20.75 -28.28
N ALA A 118 2.83 19.56 -28.86
CA ALA A 118 4.13 18.91 -28.87
C ALA A 118 5.18 19.72 -29.65
N GLN A 119 4.82 20.22 -30.80
CA GLN A 119 5.68 21.10 -31.61
C GLN A 119 6.07 22.39 -30.87
N ALA A 120 5.10 23.03 -30.21
CA ALA A 120 5.34 24.22 -29.37
C ALA A 120 6.32 23.90 -28.22
N SER A 121 6.21 22.73 -27.58
CA SER A 121 7.14 22.30 -26.53
C SER A 121 8.57 22.10 -27.04
N LEU A 122 8.76 21.84 -28.33
CA LEU A 122 10.05 21.72 -28.99
C LEU A 122 10.57 23.05 -29.55
N GLY A 123 9.79 24.14 -29.40
CA GLY A 123 10.12 25.44 -29.99
C GLY A 123 9.99 25.46 -31.52
N LEU A 124 9.21 24.53 -32.08
CA LEU A 124 8.96 24.47 -33.52
C LEU A 124 7.70 25.26 -33.82
N ASP A 125 7.79 26.22 -34.77
CA ASP A 125 6.60 26.84 -35.34
C ASP A 125 5.74 25.76 -36.03
N PRO A 126 4.40 25.85 -35.94
CA PRO A 126 3.56 24.95 -36.70
C PRO A 126 3.99 25.03 -38.16
N ILE A 127 4.37 23.89 -38.73
CA ILE A 127 4.64 23.85 -40.17
C ILE A 127 3.34 24.23 -40.87
N GLN A 128 3.28 25.47 -41.29
CA GLN A 128 2.25 25.95 -42.22
C GLN A 128 2.48 25.12 -43.50
N GLY A 129 1.65 24.13 -43.74
CA GLY A 129 1.66 23.40 -44.98
C GLY A 129 1.53 24.44 -46.11
N GLY A 130 2.65 24.72 -46.77
CA GLY A 130 2.62 25.65 -47.90
C GLY A 130 1.66 25.09 -48.95
N THR A 131 0.63 25.87 -49.27
CA THR A 131 -0.13 25.65 -50.51
C THR A 131 0.83 25.91 -51.65
N TYR A 132 1.24 24.88 -52.29
CA TYR A 132 1.96 25.00 -53.57
C TYR A 132 0.96 25.21 -54.70
#